data_4ab64bb025c5abf2ae9e023c1fa261b2
#
_entry.id   4ab64bb025c5abf2ae9e023c1fa261b2
#
_cell.length_a   1.000
_cell.length_b   1.000
_cell.length_c   1.000
_cell.angle_alpha   90.00
_cell.angle_beta   90.00
_cell.angle_gamma   90.00
#
_symmetry.space_group_name_H-M   'P 1'
#
loop_
_entity.id
_entity.type
_entity.pdbx_description
1 polymer ?
#
loop_
_entity_poly.entity_id
_entity_poly.type
_entity_poly.pdbx_seq_one_letter_code
_entity_poly.pdbx_strand_id
1 'polypeptide(L)'
;MPGYDDGQQVTNQTERITTLWVGSWIAALFVGVVVWGLIVWCVTVYRKRKDDDVLPIQLRYHVPLEIMYTVVPILMVGVLFYYTARDMSAIEDVTTEEPDVVVEVYAKQWSWDFNYLDDDVWDSGVHVEDIGAEGNPETLPTLYLPVDQRVEFHLRSRDVIHSFWVPAFLYKKDMFPQSERTFQVVPTREGVYAGKCAEFCGEHHSGMLFNVAVVSQDEYDEHIESLRDAGQTGRLGPELDRLQSRGDDNSVPTGESGTPADEENS
;
A
#
# COMPACT_ATOMS: atom_id res chain seq x y z
N MET A 1 -6.20 -13.95 11.90
CA MET A 1 -4.86 -13.56 11.41
C MET A 1 -5.11 -12.66 10.22
N PRO A 2 -4.41 -11.54 10.02
CA PRO A 2 -4.62 -10.74 8.82
C PRO A 2 -4.50 -11.61 7.56
N GLY A 3 -5.34 -11.36 6.55
CA GLY A 3 -5.41 -12.17 5.33
C GLY A 3 -6.21 -13.47 5.43
N TYR A 4 -6.69 -13.80 6.62
CA TYR A 4 -7.56 -14.96 6.86
C TYR A 4 -8.80 -14.52 7.60
N ASP A 5 -9.96 -14.98 7.13
CA ASP A 5 -11.24 -14.85 7.78
C ASP A 5 -11.78 -16.25 8.06
N ASP A 6 -12.12 -16.56 9.31
CA ASP A 6 -12.48 -17.91 9.78
C ASP A 6 -11.53 -19.03 9.30
N GLY A 7 -10.22 -18.71 9.20
CA GLY A 7 -9.21 -19.65 8.76
C GLY A 7 -9.13 -19.87 7.24
N GLN A 8 -9.96 -19.18 6.45
CA GLN A 8 -9.91 -19.20 4.98
C GLN A 8 -9.15 -17.97 4.46
N GLN A 9 -8.48 -18.12 3.33
CA GLN A 9 -7.75 -17.04 2.67
C GLN A 9 -8.74 -16.00 2.12
N VAL A 10 -8.40 -14.72 2.28
CA VAL A 10 -9.22 -13.61 1.75
C VAL A 10 -8.89 -13.32 0.28
N THR A 11 -7.65 -13.58 -0.14
CA THR A 11 -7.22 -13.41 -1.52
C THR A 11 -6.30 -14.54 -1.97
N ASN A 12 -6.13 -14.69 -3.27
CA ASN A 12 -5.19 -15.64 -3.89
C ASN A 12 -3.72 -15.40 -3.50
N GLN A 13 -3.35 -14.21 -3.00
CA GLN A 13 -1.98 -13.86 -2.58
C GLN A 13 -1.71 -14.16 -1.10
N THR A 14 -2.75 -14.41 -0.30
CA THR A 14 -2.65 -14.55 1.16
C THR A 14 -1.64 -15.61 1.58
N GLU A 15 -1.67 -16.80 0.99
CA GLU A 15 -0.77 -17.90 1.37
C GLU A 15 0.70 -17.58 1.07
N ARG A 16 0.96 -16.99 -0.10
CA ARG A 16 2.32 -16.59 -0.51
C ARG A 16 2.92 -15.59 0.46
N ILE A 17 2.19 -14.51 0.76
CA ILE A 17 2.63 -13.44 1.66
C ILE A 17 2.81 -13.98 3.09
N THR A 18 1.86 -14.77 3.57
CA THR A 18 1.91 -15.36 4.91
C THR A 18 3.07 -16.34 5.06
N THR A 19 3.35 -17.16 4.06
CA THR A 19 4.47 -18.11 4.07
C THR A 19 5.81 -17.38 4.15
N LEU A 20 6.01 -16.33 3.36
CA LEU A 20 7.21 -15.50 3.42
C LEU A 20 7.36 -14.83 4.80
N TRP A 21 6.28 -14.28 5.35
CA TRP A 21 6.24 -13.66 6.66
C TRP A 21 6.60 -14.63 7.78
N VAL A 22 5.92 -15.78 7.85
CA VAL A 22 6.16 -16.80 8.88
C VAL A 22 7.58 -17.38 8.78
N GLY A 23 8.04 -17.68 7.56
CA GLY A 23 9.40 -18.16 7.32
C GLY A 23 10.47 -17.17 7.79
N SER A 24 10.27 -15.89 7.52
CA SER A 24 11.16 -14.80 7.98
C SER A 24 11.18 -14.68 9.49
N TRP A 25 10.03 -14.81 10.17
CA TRP A 25 9.97 -14.81 11.64
C TRP A 25 10.65 -16.02 12.25
N ILE A 26 10.49 -17.22 11.68
CA ILE A 26 11.19 -18.43 12.17
C ILE A 26 12.70 -18.23 12.09
N ALA A 27 13.22 -17.74 10.97
CA ALA A 27 14.64 -17.43 10.80
C ALA A 27 15.13 -16.38 11.81
N ALA A 28 14.38 -15.28 11.98
CA ALA A 28 14.71 -14.22 12.92
C ALA A 28 14.71 -14.70 14.37
N LEU A 29 13.72 -15.49 14.78
CA LEU A 29 13.64 -16.06 16.13
C LEU A 29 14.77 -17.05 16.39
N PHE A 30 15.14 -17.89 15.42
CA PHE A 30 16.28 -18.79 15.55
C PHE A 30 17.58 -18.00 15.82
N VAL A 31 17.85 -16.98 15.03
CA VAL A 31 19.02 -16.09 15.24
C VAL A 31 18.93 -15.39 16.59
N GLY A 32 17.75 -14.89 16.95
CA GLY A 32 17.49 -14.27 18.26
C GLY A 32 17.83 -15.19 19.42
N VAL A 33 17.40 -16.45 19.38
CA VAL A 33 17.71 -17.46 20.42
C VAL A 33 19.22 -17.71 20.52
N VAL A 34 19.91 -17.83 19.37
CA VAL A 34 21.38 -18.01 19.36
C VAL A 34 22.07 -16.80 19.98
N VAL A 35 21.73 -15.59 19.58
CA VAL A 35 22.34 -14.35 20.07
C VAL A 35 22.08 -14.17 21.57
N TRP A 36 20.82 -14.31 22.01
CA TRP A 36 20.49 -14.22 23.43
C TRP A 36 21.16 -15.31 24.26
N GLY A 37 21.22 -16.54 23.73
CA GLY A 37 21.95 -17.64 24.37
C GLY A 37 23.43 -17.31 24.58
N LEU A 38 24.09 -16.76 23.56
CA LEU A 38 25.48 -16.30 23.66
C LEU A 38 25.67 -15.15 24.67
N ILE A 39 24.75 -14.17 24.68
CA ILE A 39 24.80 -13.08 25.66
C ILE A 39 24.66 -13.60 27.07
N VAL A 40 23.67 -14.44 27.34
CA VAL A 40 23.46 -15.06 28.66
C VAL A 40 24.68 -15.92 29.08
N TRP A 41 25.21 -16.67 28.13
CA TRP A 41 26.45 -17.44 28.35
C TRP A 41 27.60 -16.52 28.75
N CYS A 42 27.87 -15.45 28.02
CA CYS A 42 28.94 -14.51 28.31
C CYS A 42 28.77 -13.83 29.69
N VAL A 43 27.54 -13.37 29.98
CA VAL A 43 27.24 -12.70 31.27
C VAL A 43 27.43 -13.66 32.47
N THR A 44 27.11 -14.92 32.30
CA THR A 44 27.23 -15.91 33.41
C THR A 44 28.64 -16.47 33.57
N VAL A 45 29.28 -16.87 32.46
CA VAL A 45 30.56 -17.55 32.47
C VAL A 45 31.74 -16.61 32.63
N TYR A 46 31.72 -15.47 31.88
CA TYR A 46 32.82 -14.50 31.87
C TYR A 46 32.60 -13.31 32.81
N ARG A 47 31.69 -13.45 33.79
CA ARG A 47 31.46 -12.44 34.82
C ARG A 47 32.71 -12.22 35.65
N LYS A 48 33.21 -10.98 35.74
CA LYS A 48 34.31 -10.60 36.64
C LYS A 48 33.93 -10.88 38.08
N ARG A 49 34.75 -11.65 38.79
CA ARG A 49 34.65 -11.94 40.24
C ARG A 49 35.50 -10.96 41.02
N LYS A 50 35.25 -10.83 42.35
CA LYS A 50 35.95 -9.87 43.20
C LYS A 50 37.46 -10.12 43.28
N ASP A 51 37.88 -11.39 43.10
CA ASP A 51 39.25 -11.81 43.23
C ASP A 51 39.98 -12.01 41.89
N ASP A 52 39.34 -11.56 40.78
CA ASP A 52 39.94 -11.65 39.44
C ASP A 52 40.79 -10.39 39.15
N ASP A 53 42.07 -10.47 39.49
CA ASP A 53 43.05 -9.41 39.21
C ASP A 53 43.71 -9.53 37.83
N VAL A 54 43.43 -10.59 37.09
CA VAL A 54 44.05 -10.89 35.79
C VAL A 54 43.20 -10.32 34.66
N LEU A 55 43.80 -9.51 33.81
CA LEU A 55 43.12 -9.07 32.56
C LEU A 55 42.91 -10.26 31.63
N PRO A 56 41.71 -10.44 31.08
CA PRO A 56 41.47 -11.49 30.10
C PRO A 56 42.31 -11.29 28.84
N ILE A 57 42.55 -12.39 28.12
CA ILE A 57 43.36 -12.36 26.87
C ILE A 57 42.71 -11.39 25.88
N GLN A 58 43.48 -10.40 25.43
CA GLN A 58 43.05 -9.41 24.45
C GLN A 58 43.44 -9.86 23.05
N LEU A 59 42.52 -10.59 22.38
CA LEU A 59 42.71 -10.96 20.97
C LEU A 59 42.46 -9.76 20.08
N ARG A 60 43.42 -9.45 19.23
CA ARG A 60 43.32 -8.31 18.31
C ARG A 60 42.42 -8.61 17.11
N TYR A 61 42.45 -9.83 16.62
CA TYR A 61 41.63 -10.36 15.54
C TYR A 61 41.56 -11.88 15.60
N HIS A 62 40.53 -12.45 14.98
CA HIS A 62 40.34 -13.90 14.86
C HIS A 62 39.74 -14.21 13.49
N VAL A 63 40.60 -14.38 12.47
CA VAL A 63 40.21 -14.49 11.05
C VAL A 63 39.09 -15.51 10.77
N PRO A 64 39.13 -16.76 11.32
CA PRO A 64 38.03 -17.70 11.07
C PRO A 64 36.68 -17.22 11.59
N LEU A 65 36.64 -16.58 12.76
CA LEU A 65 35.43 -16.03 13.34
C LEU A 65 34.91 -14.84 12.53
N GLU A 66 35.81 -13.97 12.07
CA GLU A 66 35.51 -12.81 11.25
C GLU A 66 34.89 -13.20 9.90
N ILE A 67 35.50 -14.23 9.26
CA ILE A 67 34.94 -14.80 8.02
C ILE A 67 33.54 -15.38 8.30
N MET A 68 33.36 -16.14 9.37
CA MET A 68 32.09 -16.77 9.71
C MET A 68 30.99 -15.73 9.91
N TYR A 69 31.20 -14.70 10.76
CA TYR A 69 30.15 -13.71 11.05
C TYR A 69 29.90 -12.75 9.89
N THR A 70 30.79 -12.71 8.88
CA THR A 70 30.58 -11.96 7.63
C THR A 70 29.82 -12.80 6.61
N VAL A 71 30.29 -14.02 6.34
CA VAL A 71 29.73 -14.87 5.26
C VAL A 71 28.34 -15.40 5.61
N VAL A 72 28.12 -15.87 6.85
CA VAL A 72 26.85 -16.47 7.24
C VAL A 72 25.69 -15.48 7.12
N PRO A 73 25.73 -14.22 7.63
CA PRO A 73 24.66 -13.25 7.42
C PRO A 73 24.44 -12.89 5.95
N ILE A 74 25.51 -12.80 5.14
CA ILE A 74 25.37 -12.52 3.69
C ILE A 74 24.59 -13.64 3.01
N LEU A 75 24.87 -14.89 3.32
CA LEU A 75 24.13 -16.04 2.77
C LEU A 75 22.66 -16.02 3.22
N MET A 76 22.40 -15.72 4.50
CA MET A 76 21.03 -15.63 5.03
C MET A 76 20.24 -14.51 4.35
N VAL A 77 20.83 -13.33 4.19
CA VAL A 77 20.20 -12.21 3.46
C VAL A 77 19.99 -12.58 2.00
N GLY A 78 20.93 -13.26 1.36
CA GLY A 78 20.81 -13.73 -0.03
C GLY A 78 19.62 -14.67 -0.22
N VAL A 79 19.43 -15.61 0.71
CA VAL A 79 18.27 -16.54 0.69
C VAL A 79 16.96 -15.77 0.89
N LEU A 80 16.89 -14.88 1.87
CA LEU A 80 15.71 -14.05 2.12
C LEU A 80 15.39 -13.17 0.91
N PHE A 81 16.39 -12.54 0.33
CA PHE A 81 16.23 -11.74 -0.88
C PHE A 81 15.68 -12.54 -2.06
N TYR A 82 16.18 -13.75 -2.27
CA TYR A 82 15.69 -14.63 -3.34
C TYR A 82 14.18 -14.92 -3.22
N TYR A 83 13.73 -15.32 -2.02
CA TYR A 83 12.31 -15.61 -1.80
C TYR A 83 11.45 -14.35 -1.89
N THR A 84 11.92 -13.23 -1.33
CA THR A 84 11.22 -11.95 -1.40
C THR A 84 11.08 -11.47 -2.85
N ALA A 85 12.16 -11.50 -3.64
CA ALA A 85 12.13 -11.08 -5.04
C ALA A 85 11.21 -11.98 -5.89
N ARG A 86 11.27 -13.30 -5.67
CA ARG A 86 10.37 -14.25 -6.35
C ARG A 86 8.90 -13.97 -6.06
N ASP A 87 8.56 -13.79 -4.78
CA ASP A 87 7.18 -13.61 -4.36
C ASP A 87 6.66 -12.22 -4.76
N MET A 88 7.50 -11.19 -4.65
CA MET A 88 7.19 -9.84 -5.10
C MET A 88 6.93 -9.78 -6.61
N SER A 89 7.78 -10.43 -7.42
CA SER A 89 7.58 -10.50 -8.86
C SER A 89 6.25 -11.15 -9.25
N ALA A 90 5.79 -12.14 -8.48
CA ALA A 90 4.52 -12.81 -8.75
C ALA A 90 3.30 -12.00 -8.27
N ILE A 91 3.45 -11.17 -7.21
CA ILE A 91 2.37 -10.30 -6.70
C ILE A 91 2.19 -9.08 -7.61
N GLU A 92 3.29 -8.54 -8.15
CA GLU A 92 3.30 -7.36 -9.02
C GLU A 92 3.04 -7.70 -10.51
N ASP A 93 2.91 -8.97 -10.86
CA ASP A 93 2.66 -9.38 -12.25
C ASP A 93 1.20 -9.10 -12.62
N VAL A 94 1.03 -8.18 -13.55
CA VAL A 94 -0.27 -7.78 -14.14
C VAL A 94 -0.37 -8.16 -15.63
N THR A 95 0.58 -8.95 -16.12
CA THR A 95 0.70 -9.25 -17.56
C THR A 95 0.37 -10.69 -17.91
N THR A 96 0.40 -11.60 -16.95
CA THR A 96 0.26 -13.05 -17.22
C THR A 96 -1.20 -13.45 -17.39
N GLU A 97 -2.13 -12.80 -16.69
CA GLU A 97 -3.56 -13.14 -16.74
C GLU A 97 -4.40 -11.88 -16.95
N GLU A 98 -5.38 -11.97 -17.85
CA GLU A 98 -6.31 -10.87 -18.12
C GLU A 98 -7.26 -10.70 -16.92
N PRO A 99 -7.59 -9.45 -16.53
CA PRO A 99 -8.57 -9.19 -15.48
C PRO A 99 -9.99 -9.48 -15.95
N ASP A 100 -10.85 -9.90 -15.03
CA ASP A 100 -12.29 -10.05 -15.24
C ASP A 100 -13.01 -8.71 -14.99
N VAL A 101 -12.46 -7.87 -14.09
CA VAL A 101 -12.99 -6.56 -13.70
C VAL A 101 -11.85 -5.57 -13.55
N VAL A 102 -12.03 -4.36 -14.09
CA VAL A 102 -11.06 -3.26 -13.94
C VAL A 102 -11.67 -2.13 -13.12
N VAL A 103 -11.03 -1.80 -12.02
CA VAL A 103 -11.43 -0.70 -11.12
C VAL A 103 -10.34 0.35 -11.08
N GLU A 104 -10.70 1.58 -11.41
CA GLU A 104 -9.83 2.73 -11.19
C GLU A 104 -10.19 3.44 -9.88
N VAL A 105 -9.20 3.60 -9.02
CA VAL A 105 -9.36 4.22 -7.70
C VAL A 105 -8.62 5.54 -7.67
N TYR A 106 -9.34 6.61 -7.38
CA TYR A 106 -8.76 7.91 -7.07
C TYR A 106 -8.80 8.19 -5.58
N ALA A 107 -7.64 8.48 -5.02
CA ALA A 107 -7.54 9.08 -3.68
C ALA A 107 -7.60 10.61 -3.79
N LYS A 108 -8.32 11.25 -2.89
CA LYS A 108 -8.44 12.71 -2.77
C LYS A 108 -8.45 13.12 -1.30
N GLN A 109 -8.13 14.36 -1.00
CA GLN A 109 -8.19 14.90 0.38
C GLN A 109 -9.63 15.27 0.74
N TRP A 110 -10.35 14.50 1.59
CA TRP A 110 -10.00 13.22 2.19
C TRP A 110 -11.17 12.26 1.99
N SER A 111 -11.16 11.58 0.85
CA SER A 111 -12.16 10.58 0.45
C SER A 111 -11.61 9.73 -0.72
N TRP A 112 -12.46 8.87 -1.28
CA TRP A 112 -12.13 7.96 -2.36
C TRP A 112 -13.18 8.03 -3.46
N ASP A 113 -12.74 7.91 -4.73
CA ASP A 113 -13.61 7.66 -5.87
C ASP A 113 -13.28 6.30 -6.47
N PHE A 114 -14.30 5.55 -6.84
CA PHE A 114 -14.19 4.24 -7.48
C PHE A 114 -14.87 4.31 -8.85
N ASN A 115 -14.12 4.06 -9.93
CA ASN A 115 -14.64 3.93 -11.27
C ASN A 115 -14.60 2.46 -11.68
N TYR A 116 -15.73 1.88 -12.01
CA TYR A 116 -15.87 0.54 -12.58
C TYR A 116 -15.79 0.67 -14.09
N LEU A 117 -14.59 0.45 -14.65
CA LEU A 117 -14.29 0.85 -16.04
C LEU A 117 -15.06 0.02 -17.07
N ASP A 118 -15.26 -1.27 -16.81
CA ASP A 118 -15.97 -2.17 -17.71
C ASP A 118 -17.49 -1.91 -17.70
N ASP A 119 -18.00 -1.41 -16.60
CA ASP A 119 -19.43 -1.14 -16.40
C ASP A 119 -19.83 0.30 -16.71
N ASP A 120 -18.86 1.20 -16.91
CA ASP A 120 -19.06 2.63 -17.18
C ASP A 120 -19.90 3.32 -16.09
N VAL A 121 -19.59 3.03 -14.81
CA VAL A 121 -20.21 3.64 -13.63
C VAL A 121 -19.16 4.03 -12.60
N TRP A 122 -19.55 4.92 -11.70
CA TRP A 122 -18.67 5.37 -10.63
C TRP A 122 -19.39 5.49 -9.29
N ASP A 123 -18.65 5.36 -8.19
CA ASP A 123 -19.06 5.73 -6.85
C ASP A 123 -18.06 6.71 -6.25
N SER A 124 -18.57 7.71 -5.53
CA SER A 124 -17.73 8.75 -4.90
C SER A 124 -18.11 8.95 -3.45
N GLY A 125 -17.15 8.67 -2.59
CA GLY A 125 -17.32 8.88 -1.16
C GLY A 125 -17.42 10.38 -0.81
N VAL A 126 -18.19 10.66 0.25
CA VAL A 126 -18.28 11.98 0.86
C VAL A 126 -16.99 12.34 1.59
N HIS A 127 -16.75 13.63 1.80
CA HIS A 127 -15.59 14.10 2.57
C HIS A 127 -15.63 13.61 4.01
N VAL A 128 -14.48 13.27 4.58
CA VAL A 128 -14.38 12.69 5.92
C VAL A 128 -15.03 13.56 7.02
N GLU A 129 -15.04 14.87 6.88
CA GLU A 129 -15.73 15.77 7.81
C GLU A 129 -17.26 15.59 7.80
N ASP A 130 -17.83 15.14 6.68
CA ASP A 130 -19.25 14.91 6.51
C ASP A 130 -19.69 13.54 7.05
N ILE A 131 -18.74 12.62 7.31
CA ILE A 131 -19.01 11.28 7.87
C ILE A 131 -19.34 11.36 9.38
N GLY A 132 -19.00 12.48 10.05
CA GLY A 132 -19.14 12.67 11.49
C GLY A 132 -17.95 12.09 12.28
N ALA A 133 -17.78 12.57 13.51
CA ALA A 133 -16.58 12.36 14.35
C ALA A 133 -16.33 10.88 14.75
N GLU A 134 -17.30 9.98 14.55
CA GLU A 134 -17.21 8.57 14.92
C GLU A 134 -17.10 7.61 13.73
N GLY A 135 -17.05 8.11 12.48
CA GLY A 135 -16.89 7.30 11.27
C GLY A 135 -17.91 6.17 11.23
N ASN A 136 -19.19 6.50 11.07
CA ASN A 136 -20.22 5.45 10.94
C ASN A 136 -19.83 4.54 9.76
N PRO A 137 -19.59 3.22 9.97
CA PRO A 137 -19.21 2.30 8.91
C PRO A 137 -20.20 2.27 7.73
N GLU A 138 -21.46 2.58 7.97
CA GLU A 138 -22.53 2.63 6.96
C GLU A 138 -22.43 3.85 6.00
N THR A 139 -21.64 4.88 6.38
CA THR A 139 -21.46 6.09 5.56
C THR A 139 -20.08 6.14 4.88
N LEU A 140 -19.23 5.14 5.12
CA LEU A 140 -17.95 5.02 4.44
C LEU A 140 -18.16 4.63 2.96
N PRO A 141 -17.39 5.22 2.03
CA PRO A 141 -17.40 4.76 0.66
C PRO A 141 -17.06 3.28 0.60
N THR A 142 -17.82 2.52 -0.16
CA THR A 142 -17.69 1.06 -0.21
C THR A 142 -17.41 0.62 -1.64
N LEU A 143 -16.25 0.02 -1.82
CA LEU A 143 -15.85 -0.62 -3.08
C LEU A 143 -16.42 -2.03 -3.13
N TYR A 144 -17.24 -2.33 -4.12
CA TYR A 144 -17.80 -3.67 -4.36
C TYR A 144 -16.92 -4.46 -5.32
N LEU A 145 -16.65 -5.71 -5.00
CA LEU A 145 -15.83 -6.62 -5.80
C LEU A 145 -16.50 -7.99 -5.89
N PRO A 146 -16.55 -8.61 -7.06
CA PRO A 146 -17.06 -9.97 -7.18
C PRO A 146 -16.05 -10.99 -6.62
N VAL A 147 -16.55 -12.00 -5.89
CA VAL A 147 -15.73 -13.10 -5.38
C VAL A 147 -15.23 -13.99 -6.53
N ASP A 148 -14.05 -14.56 -6.36
CA ASP A 148 -13.38 -15.49 -7.30
C ASP A 148 -13.11 -14.91 -8.70
N GLN A 149 -13.21 -13.60 -8.88
CA GLN A 149 -12.84 -12.92 -10.10
C GLN A 149 -11.54 -12.13 -9.94
N ARG A 150 -10.78 -12.02 -11.01
CA ARG A 150 -9.55 -11.25 -11.06
C ARG A 150 -9.87 -9.78 -11.23
N VAL A 151 -9.55 -9.00 -10.23
CA VAL A 151 -9.73 -7.55 -10.25
C VAL A 151 -8.38 -6.87 -10.49
N GLU A 152 -8.32 -6.02 -11.51
CA GLU A 152 -7.20 -5.12 -11.73
C GLU A 152 -7.52 -3.73 -11.18
N PHE A 153 -6.60 -3.21 -10.39
CA PHE A 153 -6.71 -1.87 -9.81
C PHE A 153 -5.78 -0.90 -10.52
N HIS A 154 -6.34 0.21 -10.98
CA HIS A 154 -5.62 1.38 -11.45
C HIS A 154 -5.67 2.47 -10.38
N LEU A 155 -4.56 2.67 -9.68
CA LEU A 155 -4.47 3.57 -8.55
C LEU A 155 -3.93 4.94 -8.97
N ARG A 156 -4.65 6.00 -8.66
CA ARG A 156 -4.31 7.39 -8.97
C ARG A 156 -4.57 8.31 -7.77
N SER A 157 -3.93 9.45 -7.73
CA SER A 157 -4.19 10.51 -6.76
C SER A 157 -4.57 11.81 -7.47
N ARG A 158 -5.57 12.51 -6.92
CA ARG A 158 -6.02 13.83 -7.42
C ARG A 158 -5.20 15.00 -6.90
N ASP A 159 -4.44 14.82 -5.82
CA ASP A 159 -3.81 15.95 -5.12
C ASP A 159 -2.43 15.63 -4.53
N VAL A 160 -2.34 14.93 -3.41
CA VAL A 160 -1.08 14.58 -2.73
C VAL A 160 -0.83 13.07 -2.79
N ILE A 161 0.28 12.60 -2.22
CA ILE A 161 0.55 11.17 -2.11
C ILE A 161 -0.42 10.57 -1.09
N HIS A 162 -1.04 9.45 -1.45
CA HIS A 162 -1.85 8.59 -0.61
C HIS A 162 -1.37 7.15 -0.72
N SER A 163 -1.99 6.23 0.00
CA SER A 163 -1.75 4.80 -0.19
C SER A 163 -3.04 4.01 -0.02
N PHE A 164 -3.36 3.18 -0.98
CA PHE A 164 -4.48 2.24 -0.92
C PHE A 164 -4.06 1.02 -0.11
N TRP A 165 -4.74 0.77 1.00
CA TRP A 165 -4.44 -0.36 1.87
C TRP A 165 -5.71 -1.04 2.38
N VAL A 166 -5.85 -2.30 2.02
CA VAL A 166 -6.83 -3.22 2.60
C VAL A 166 -6.05 -4.24 3.45
N PRO A 167 -6.02 -4.11 4.78
CA PRO A 167 -5.23 -5.00 5.64
C PRO A 167 -5.52 -6.48 5.46
N ALA A 168 -6.79 -6.83 5.15
CA ALA A 168 -7.19 -8.20 4.88
C ALA A 168 -6.59 -8.78 3.60
N PHE A 169 -6.22 -7.95 2.63
CA PHE A 169 -5.54 -8.39 1.40
C PHE A 169 -4.03 -8.55 1.57
N LEU A 170 -3.49 -8.17 2.73
CA LEU A 170 -2.06 -8.16 3.05
C LEU A 170 -1.22 -7.31 2.08
N TYR A 171 -1.84 -6.39 1.36
CA TYR A 171 -1.21 -5.61 0.31
C TYR A 171 -1.53 -4.11 0.45
N LYS A 172 -0.51 -3.31 0.20
CA LYS A 172 -0.57 -1.85 0.21
C LYS A 172 0.19 -1.31 -1.00
N LYS A 173 -0.37 -0.30 -1.67
CA LYS A 173 0.30 0.37 -2.78
C LYS A 173 0.11 1.88 -2.74
N ASP A 174 1.22 2.60 -2.88
CA ASP A 174 1.22 4.06 -2.84
C ASP A 174 0.66 4.64 -4.15
N MET A 175 -0.06 5.76 -4.00
CA MET A 175 -0.76 6.47 -5.06
C MET A 175 -0.14 7.86 -5.22
N PHE A 176 0.42 8.13 -6.40
CA PHE A 176 1.11 9.39 -6.69
C PHE A 176 0.28 10.26 -7.62
N PRO A 177 0.29 11.58 -7.42
CA PRO A 177 -0.27 12.50 -8.41
C PRO A 177 0.41 12.32 -9.78
N GLN A 178 -0.38 12.41 -10.85
CA GLN A 178 0.09 12.30 -12.24
C GLN A 178 0.77 10.96 -12.60
N SER A 179 0.61 9.94 -11.78
CA SER A 179 1.18 8.60 -12.02
C SER A 179 0.15 7.53 -11.70
N GLU A 180 0.03 6.58 -12.60
CA GLU A 180 -0.79 5.39 -12.37
C GLU A 180 0.05 4.27 -11.79
N ARG A 181 -0.53 3.52 -10.86
CA ARG A 181 0.02 2.29 -10.30
C ARG A 181 -1.01 1.18 -10.43
N THR A 182 -0.59 0.04 -10.95
CA THR A 182 -1.48 -1.08 -11.22
C THR A 182 -1.10 -2.29 -10.37
N PHE A 183 -2.07 -3.07 -9.93
CA PHE A 183 -1.89 -4.40 -9.35
C PHE A 183 -3.15 -5.22 -9.57
N GLN A 184 -3.04 -6.54 -9.44
CA GLN A 184 -4.16 -7.47 -9.55
C GLN A 184 -4.32 -8.30 -8.28
N VAL A 185 -5.56 -8.66 -7.97
CA VAL A 185 -5.89 -9.58 -6.89
C VAL A 185 -7.16 -10.37 -7.24
N VAL A 186 -7.26 -11.59 -6.74
CA VAL A 186 -8.50 -12.37 -6.77
C VAL A 186 -9.01 -12.47 -5.34
N PRO A 187 -10.10 -11.77 -4.96
CA PRO A 187 -10.78 -11.98 -3.68
C PRO A 187 -11.39 -13.39 -3.66
N THR A 188 -11.11 -14.17 -2.65
CA THR A 188 -11.53 -15.59 -2.57
C THR A 188 -12.58 -15.84 -1.49
N ARG A 189 -12.98 -14.80 -0.77
CA ARG A 189 -13.95 -14.91 0.32
C ARG A 189 -14.86 -13.70 0.38
N GLU A 190 -16.16 -13.94 0.37
CA GLU A 190 -17.18 -12.91 0.61
C GLU A 190 -17.06 -12.33 2.02
N GLY A 191 -17.35 -11.03 2.14
CA GLY A 191 -17.32 -10.30 3.41
C GLY A 191 -17.05 -8.81 3.20
N VAL A 192 -17.13 -8.05 4.28
CA VAL A 192 -16.80 -6.62 4.28
C VAL A 192 -15.48 -6.41 5.00
N TYR A 193 -14.52 -5.85 4.30
CA TYR A 193 -13.15 -5.62 4.77
C TYR A 193 -12.85 -4.13 4.87
N ALA A 194 -12.23 -3.74 5.99
CA ALA A 194 -11.83 -2.34 6.17
C ALA A 194 -10.67 -1.97 5.27
N GLY A 195 -10.77 -0.81 4.62
CA GLY A 195 -9.71 -0.15 3.88
C GLY A 195 -9.37 1.22 4.45
N LYS A 196 -8.17 1.71 4.21
CA LYS A 196 -7.74 3.02 4.69
C LYS A 196 -6.58 3.60 3.88
N CYS A 197 -6.41 4.91 3.98
CA CYS A 197 -5.19 5.57 3.55
C CYS A 197 -4.02 5.17 4.48
N ALA A 198 -2.87 4.82 3.91
CA ALA A 198 -1.69 4.36 4.64
C ALA A 198 -0.42 5.17 4.31
N GLU A 199 -0.57 6.36 3.69
CA GLU A 199 0.49 7.36 3.51
C GLU A 199 -0.03 8.72 3.98
N PHE A 200 0.78 9.44 4.79
CA PHE A 200 0.34 10.69 5.40
C PHE A 200 -0.06 11.73 4.34
N CYS A 201 -1.34 12.10 4.32
CA CYS A 201 -1.93 12.96 3.30
C CYS A 201 -2.55 14.27 3.85
N GLY A 202 -2.33 14.60 5.13
CA GLY A 202 -2.80 15.84 5.75
C GLY A 202 -3.65 15.65 6.98
N GLU A 203 -4.47 16.65 7.32
CA GLU A 203 -5.17 16.78 8.59
C GLU A 203 -6.09 15.60 8.92
N HIS A 204 -6.91 15.16 7.96
CA HIS A 204 -7.87 14.07 8.15
C HIS A 204 -7.36 12.70 7.65
N HIS A 205 -6.03 12.53 7.56
CA HIS A 205 -5.42 11.27 7.13
C HIS A 205 -5.95 10.05 7.87
N SER A 206 -6.10 10.13 9.19
CA SER A 206 -6.58 9.00 10.01
C SER A 206 -8.05 8.64 9.79
N GLY A 207 -8.86 9.59 9.32
CA GLY A 207 -10.27 9.42 9.00
C GLY A 207 -10.55 8.99 7.56
N MET A 208 -9.54 8.97 6.68
CA MET A 208 -9.68 8.61 5.27
C MET A 208 -9.82 7.09 5.10
N LEU A 209 -11.00 6.59 5.47
CA LEU A 209 -11.37 5.18 5.50
C LEU A 209 -12.29 4.82 4.32
N PHE A 210 -12.39 3.53 4.03
CA PHE A 210 -13.35 2.96 3.09
C PHE A 210 -13.64 1.50 3.47
N ASN A 211 -14.67 0.91 2.86
CA ASN A 211 -14.93 -0.52 2.94
C ASN A 211 -14.67 -1.18 1.58
N VAL A 212 -14.35 -2.47 1.62
CA VAL A 212 -14.36 -3.36 0.46
C VAL A 212 -15.37 -4.45 0.74
N ALA A 213 -16.46 -4.46 -0.02
CA ALA A 213 -17.46 -5.52 0.01
C ALA A 213 -17.13 -6.54 -1.08
N VAL A 214 -16.64 -7.70 -0.69
CA VAL A 214 -16.50 -8.85 -1.59
C VAL A 214 -17.81 -9.61 -1.55
N VAL A 215 -18.48 -9.71 -2.69
CA VAL A 215 -19.85 -10.19 -2.81
C VAL A 215 -20.00 -11.21 -3.94
N SER A 216 -21.15 -11.87 -4.00
CA SER A 216 -21.50 -12.71 -5.16
C SER A 216 -21.62 -11.88 -6.45
N GLN A 217 -21.57 -12.54 -7.62
CA GLN A 217 -21.77 -11.87 -8.90
C GLN A 217 -23.13 -11.17 -8.97
N ASP A 218 -24.18 -11.82 -8.50
CA ASP A 218 -25.54 -11.27 -8.54
C ASP A 218 -25.64 -9.97 -7.70
N GLU A 219 -25.04 -9.94 -6.51
CA GLU A 219 -24.99 -8.75 -5.65
C GLU A 219 -24.11 -7.64 -6.23
N TYR A 220 -23.02 -8.02 -6.91
CA TYR A 220 -22.18 -7.06 -7.66
C TYR A 220 -22.98 -6.40 -8.78
N ASP A 221 -23.67 -7.19 -9.59
CA ASP A 221 -24.49 -6.70 -10.70
C ASP A 221 -25.63 -5.79 -10.21
N GLU A 222 -26.27 -6.14 -9.08
CA GLU A 222 -27.30 -5.32 -8.43
C GLU A 222 -26.72 -3.96 -7.98
N HIS A 223 -25.52 -3.97 -7.41
CA HIS A 223 -24.83 -2.73 -7.03
C HIS A 223 -24.55 -1.85 -8.25
N ILE A 224 -23.99 -2.41 -9.32
CA ILE A 224 -23.71 -1.69 -10.57
C ILE A 224 -24.99 -1.08 -11.17
N GLU A 225 -26.09 -1.82 -11.19
CA GLU A 225 -27.38 -1.29 -11.65
C GLU A 225 -27.89 -0.15 -10.74
N SER A 226 -27.71 -0.27 -9.42
CA SER A 226 -28.08 0.79 -8.48
C SER A 226 -27.33 2.11 -8.72
N LEU A 227 -26.05 2.04 -9.13
CA LEU A 227 -25.27 3.22 -9.52
C LEU A 227 -25.80 3.83 -10.82
N ARG A 228 -26.18 3.01 -11.80
CA ARG A 228 -26.81 3.47 -13.04
C ARG A 228 -28.16 4.18 -12.80
N ASP A 229 -28.99 3.60 -11.95
CA ASP A 229 -30.28 4.17 -11.56
C ASP A 229 -30.13 5.49 -10.80
N ALA A 230 -29.04 5.63 -10.02
CA ALA A 230 -28.66 6.90 -9.37
C ALA A 230 -28.08 7.94 -10.34
N GLY A 231 -27.86 7.59 -11.61
CA GLY A 231 -27.27 8.47 -12.61
C GLY A 231 -25.74 8.60 -12.51
N GLN A 232 -25.08 7.71 -11.78
CA GLN A 232 -23.62 7.67 -11.59
C GLN A 232 -22.94 6.92 -12.75
N THR A 233 -23.20 7.38 -13.98
CA THR A 233 -22.68 6.79 -15.22
C THR A 233 -21.49 7.56 -15.77
N GLY A 234 -20.64 6.87 -16.55
CA GLY A 234 -19.40 7.42 -17.08
C GLY A 234 -18.22 7.22 -16.10
N ARG A 235 -17.29 8.17 -16.12
CA ARG A 235 -16.05 8.10 -15.36
C ARG A 235 -15.71 9.43 -14.68
N LEU A 236 -15.33 9.41 -13.43
CA LEU A 236 -14.71 10.55 -12.76
C LEU A 236 -13.21 10.57 -13.12
N GLY A 237 -12.88 11.25 -14.21
CA GLY A 237 -11.56 11.21 -14.82
C GLY A 237 -10.54 12.19 -14.21
N PRO A 238 -9.36 12.32 -14.86
CA PRO A 238 -8.26 13.17 -14.40
C PRO A 238 -8.55 14.68 -14.52
N GLU A 239 -9.62 15.10 -15.20
CA GLU A 239 -10.05 16.50 -15.26
C GLU A 239 -10.41 17.07 -13.88
N LEU A 240 -10.67 16.20 -12.90
CA LEU A 240 -10.91 16.58 -11.50
C LEU A 240 -9.62 16.70 -10.67
N ASP A 241 -8.46 16.44 -11.25
CA ASP A 241 -7.18 16.47 -10.56
C ASP A 241 -6.77 17.92 -10.25
N ARG A 242 -6.45 18.19 -8.99
CA ARG A 242 -6.11 19.53 -8.49
C ARG A 242 -4.87 20.14 -9.16
N LEU A 243 -3.95 19.32 -9.66
CA LEU A 243 -2.75 19.78 -10.35
C LEU A 243 -2.99 20.13 -11.81
N GLN A 244 -3.97 19.52 -12.49
CA GLN A 244 -4.35 19.90 -13.85
C GLN A 244 -5.08 21.25 -13.85
N SER A 245 -5.98 21.49 -12.92
CA SER A 245 -6.68 22.77 -12.80
C SER A 245 -5.76 23.97 -12.52
N ARG A 246 -4.55 23.74 -11.97
CA ARG A 246 -3.52 24.77 -11.79
C ARG A 246 -2.67 25.01 -13.02
N GLY A 247 -2.57 24.03 -13.92
CA GLY A 247 -1.78 24.15 -15.16
C GLY A 247 -2.43 25.05 -16.22
N ASP A 248 -3.77 25.08 -16.25
CA ASP A 248 -4.51 25.87 -17.23
C ASP A 248 -4.63 27.36 -16.85
N ASP A 249 -4.34 27.73 -15.59
CA ASP A 249 -4.36 29.13 -15.10
C ASP A 249 -2.96 29.79 -15.08
N ASN A 250 -1.93 29.09 -15.50
CA ASN A 250 -0.57 29.64 -15.67
C ASN A 250 -0.35 30.19 -17.11
N SER A 251 -1.33 30.79 -17.74
CA SER A 251 -1.05 31.77 -18.78
C SER A 251 -0.43 33.00 -18.10
N VAL A 252 0.89 32.99 -17.96
CA VAL A 252 1.66 34.19 -17.64
C VAL A 252 1.25 35.23 -18.69
N PRO A 253 0.69 36.39 -18.30
CA PRO A 253 0.50 37.46 -19.26
C PRO A 253 1.88 37.81 -19.82
N THR A 254 2.10 37.51 -21.07
CA THR A 254 3.25 38.03 -21.79
C THR A 254 3.08 39.54 -21.81
N GLY A 255 3.72 40.21 -20.85
CA GLY A 255 3.80 41.65 -20.81
C GLY A 255 4.41 42.09 -22.15
N GLU A 256 3.61 42.73 -22.98
CA GLU A 256 4.11 43.51 -24.06
C GLU A 256 5.12 44.49 -23.47
N SER A 257 6.37 44.33 -23.85
CA SER A 257 7.42 45.31 -23.62
C SER A 257 7.09 46.55 -24.42
N GLY A 258 6.39 47.50 -23.82
CA GLY A 258 6.24 48.85 -24.32
C GLY A 258 7.64 49.47 -24.43
N THR A 259 8.09 49.64 -25.64
CA THR A 259 9.25 50.46 -25.98
C THR A 259 9.03 51.87 -25.48
N PRO A 260 9.95 52.51 -24.73
CA PRO A 260 9.81 53.93 -24.41
C PRO A 260 9.96 54.74 -25.72
N ALA A 261 8.98 55.60 -25.97
CA ALA A 261 9.07 56.60 -27.03
C ALA A 261 10.14 57.62 -26.66
N ASP A 262 11.05 57.82 -27.58
CA ASP A 262 12.08 58.86 -27.52
C ASP A 262 11.37 60.23 -27.48
N GLU A 263 11.48 60.97 -26.39
CA GLU A 263 11.24 62.38 -26.33
C GLU A 263 12.41 63.10 -26.97
N GLU A 264 12.22 63.50 -28.23
CA GLU A 264 13.11 64.44 -28.92
C GLU A 264 12.77 65.86 -28.47
N ASN A 265 13.74 66.54 -27.99
CA ASN A 265 13.73 67.88 -27.39
C ASN A 265 13.87 68.96 -28.43
N SER A 266 13.10 70.02 -28.31
CA SER A 266 13.37 71.33 -28.91
C SER A 266 13.55 72.40 -27.82
#